data_92a307d2b5049e3292989f8a43d6cf7b
#
_entry.id   92a307d2b5049e3292989f8a43d6cf7b
#
_cell.length_a   1.000
_cell.length_b   1.000
_cell.length_c   1.000
_cell.angle_alpha   90.00
_cell.angle_beta   90.00
_cell.angle_gamma   90.00
#
_symmetry.space_group_name_H-M   'P 1'
#
loop_
_entity.id
_entity.type
_entity.pdbx_description
1 polymer ?
#
loop_
_entity_poly.entity_id
_entity_poly.type
_entity_poly.pdbx_seq_one_letter_code
_entity_poly.pdbx_strand_id
1 'polypeptide(L)'
;PDWSRGLGDVYKRQPVDSVFRDASHPSISVNLDACIACGLCERACKEVQVNDVIGMAKRGMDTVPVFDIEDPMGASSCVACGECVQACPTGALMEKSLMNAESTKRIVYPEKKIESVCPFCGVGCRTEVSVKENRIIKVDGIQGPANRGKLCVKGRFGMDYVMHPE
;
A
#
# COMPACT_ATOMS: atom_id res chain seq x y z
N PRO A 1 -7.48 38.50 -2.16
CA PRO A 1 -6.38 37.56 -2.38
C PRO A 1 -6.87 36.37 -3.17
N ASP A 2 -6.20 36.15 -4.29
CA ASP A 2 -6.56 35.08 -5.22
C ASP A 2 -6.07 33.71 -4.65
N TRP A 3 -6.94 33.03 -3.96
CA TRP A 3 -6.69 31.70 -3.34
C TRP A 3 -6.36 30.61 -4.36
N SER A 4 -6.72 30.84 -5.63
CA SER A 4 -6.49 29.87 -6.69
C SER A 4 -5.00 29.71 -7.07
N ARG A 5 -4.18 30.71 -6.80
CA ARG A 5 -2.75 30.68 -7.12
C ARG A 5 -1.95 29.75 -6.21
N GLY A 6 -2.36 29.59 -4.94
CA GLY A 6 -1.65 28.71 -3.99
C GLY A 6 -1.82 27.22 -4.29
N LEU A 7 -3.02 26.79 -4.66
CA LEU A 7 -3.30 25.40 -4.97
C LEU A 7 -2.76 24.98 -6.34
N GLY A 8 -2.75 25.89 -7.32
CA GLY A 8 -2.18 25.62 -8.64
C GLY A 8 -0.68 25.36 -8.62
N ASP A 9 0.05 25.98 -7.68
CA ASP A 9 1.50 25.76 -7.52
C ASP A 9 1.85 24.41 -6.90
N VAL A 10 1.02 23.88 -6.02
CA VAL A 10 1.24 22.53 -5.44
C VAL A 10 1.16 21.46 -6.52
N TYR A 11 0.22 21.56 -7.44
CA TYR A 11 0.09 20.61 -8.56
C TYR A 11 1.15 20.81 -9.65
N LYS A 12 1.63 22.04 -9.87
CA LYS A 12 2.66 22.34 -10.86
C LYS A 12 4.08 21.92 -10.44
N ARG A 13 4.29 21.67 -9.17
CA ARG A 13 5.61 21.29 -8.62
C ARG A 13 5.87 19.79 -8.63
N GLN A 14 4.94 18.98 -9.07
CA GLN A 14 5.20 17.57 -9.28
C GLN A 14 6.15 17.43 -10.47
N PRO A 15 7.31 16.78 -10.31
CA PRO A 15 8.22 16.55 -11.43
C PRO A 15 7.49 15.74 -12.51
N VAL A 16 7.37 16.33 -13.69
CA VAL A 16 6.63 15.75 -14.83
C VAL A 16 7.43 14.61 -15.48
N ASP A 17 8.73 14.54 -15.22
CA ASP A 17 9.66 13.73 -16.03
C ASP A 17 10.29 12.52 -15.33
N SER A 18 9.97 12.22 -14.07
CA SER A 18 10.51 11.04 -13.39
C SER A 18 9.42 10.16 -12.82
N VAL A 19 8.84 9.33 -13.65
CA VAL A 19 7.92 8.28 -13.22
C VAL A 19 8.73 7.17 -12.54
N PHE A 20 9.05 7.32 -11.26
CA PHE A 20 9.60 6.21 -10.51
C PHE A 20 8.46 5.25 -10.16
N ARG A 21 8.35 4.23 -10.98
CA ARG A 21 7.43 3.11 -10.75
C ARG A 21 8.22 1.86 -10.50
N ASP A 22 7.97 1.26 -9.37
CA ASP A 22 8.57 -0.03 -9.04
C ASP A 22 7.46 -1.09 -8.89
N ALA A 23 7.55 -2.11 -9.73
CA ALA A 23 6.68 -3.27 -9.72
C ALA A 23 7.45 -4.55 -9.38
N SER A 24 8.63 -4.45 -8.81
CA SER A 24 9.47 -5.60 -8.45
C SER A 24 8.87 -6.46 -7.35
N HIS A 25 8.22 -5.84 -6.35
CA HIS A 25 7.60 -6.56 -5.25
C HIS A 25 6.39 -7.41 -5.73
N PRO A 26 6.23 -8.68 -5.27
CA PRO A 26 5.17 -9.57 -5.78
C PRO A 26 3.75 -9.04 -5.55
N SER A 27 3.47 -8.39 -4.42
CA SER A 27 2.12 -7.99 -4.01
C SER A 27 1.89 -6.49 -3.96
N ILE A 28 2.94 -5.67 -3.97
CA ILE A 28 2.86 -4.21 -3.81
C ILE A 28 3.42 -3.53 -5.05
N SER A 29 2.75 -2.49 -5.49
CA SER A 29 3.21 -1.58 -6.54
C SER A 29 3.54 -0.22 -5.95
N VAL A 30 4.67 0.34 -6.34
CA VAL A 30 5.15 1.66 -5.92
C VAL A 30 5.03 2.63 -7.08
N ASN A 31 4.40 3.78 -6.82
CA ASN A 31 4.31 4.90 -7.76
C ASN A 31 4.62 6.21 -7.02
N LEU A 32 5.87 6.62 -7.03
CA LEU A 32 6.29 7.80 -6.28
C LEU A 32 5.78 9.12 -6.87
N ASP A 33 5.24 9.13 -8.09
CA ASP A 33 4.59 10.34 -8.65
C ASP A 33 3.35 10.74 -7.86
N ALA A 34 2.70 9.77 -7.22
CA ALA A 34 1.56 10.01 -6.34
C ALA A 34 1.96 10.30 -4.89
N CYS A 35 3.26 10.29 -4.58
CA CYS A 35 3.75 10.47 -3.22
C CYS A 35 3.71 11.94 -2.81
N ILE A 36 3.15 12.24 -1.64
CA ILE A 36 3.14 13.58 -1.03
C ILE A 36 4.16 13.74 0.11
N ALA A 37 5.08 12.80 0.24
CA ALA A 37 6.13 12.79 1.26
C ALA A 37 5.62 12.93 2.71
N CYS A 38 4.44 12.37 3.02
CA CYS A 38 3.81 12.52 4.34
C CYS A 38 4.44 11.65 5.44
N GLY A 39 5.33 10.70 5.12
CA GLY A 39 6.03 9.83 6.07
C GLY A 39 5.16 8.75 6.73
N LEU A 40 3.87 8.62 6.39
CA LEU A 40 2.99 7.61 7.01
C LEU A 40 3.41 6.18 6.72
N CYS A 41 3.96 5.90 5.54
CA CYS A 41 4.47 4.57 5.18
C CYS A 41 5.72 4.20 6.00
N GLU A 42 6.63 5.15 6.22
CA GLU A 42 7.80 4.98 7.10
C GLU A 42 7.37 4.66 8.52
N ARG A 43 6.47 5.46 9.09
CA ARG A 43 5.95 5.22 10.45
C ARG A 43 5.21 3.89 10.57
N ALA A 44 4.41 3.52 9.57
CA ALA A 44 3.74 2.23 9.54
C ALA A 44 4.74 1.06 9.52
N CYS A 45 5.84 1.18 8.78
CA CYS A 45 6.89 0.18 8.73
C CYS A 45 7.72 0.12 10.03
N LYS A 46 8.14 1.28 10.54
CA LYS A 46 9.06 1.41 11.67
C LYS A 46 8.39 1.29 13.03
N GLU A 47 7.29 2.03 13.26
CA GLU A 47 6.65 2.13 14.57
C GLU A 47 5.55 1.07 14.76
N VAL A 48 4.82 0.74 13.69
CA VAL A 48 3.65 -0.15 13.77
C VAL A 48 4.04 -1.60 13.61
N GLN A 49 4.85 -1.94 12.60
CA GLN A 49 5.29 -3.31 12.31
C GLN A 49 6.72 -3.60 12.78
N VAL A 50 7.48 -2.58 13.11
CA VAL A 50 8.87 -2.69 13.63
C VAL A 50 9.81 -3.43 12.66
N ASN A 51 9.61 -3.25 11.35
CA ASN A 51 10.46 -3.85 10.31
C ASN A 51 11.58 -2.91 9.84
N ASP A 52 11.37 -1.58 9.92
CA ASP A 52 12.33 -0.52 9.60
C ASP A 52 12.97 -0.61 8.19
N VAL A 53 12.18 -1.04 7.21
CA VAL A 53 12.60 -1.15 5.79
C VAL A 53 12.43 0.15 5.03
N ILE A 54 11.43 0.97 5.40
CA ILE A 54 11.13 2.22 4.72
C ILE A 54 11.74 3.38 5.49
N GLY A 55 12.59 4.15 4.80
CA GLY A 55 13.13 5.41 5.27
C GLY A 55 12.80 6.55 4.32
N MET A 56 13.03 7.79 4.76
CA MET A 56 12.90 8.97 3.89
C MET A 56 14.29 9.44 3.47
N ALA A 57 14.55 9.49 2.18
CA ALA A 57 15.79 10.01 1.61
C ALA A 57 15.60 11.42 1.07
N LYS A 58 16.73 12.10 0.83
CA LYS A 58 16.81 13.48 0.34
C LYS A 58 16.16 14.47 1.33
N ARG A 59 15.81 15.68 0.88
CA ARG A 59 15.24 16.73 1.74
C ARG A 59 14.44 17.74 0.93
N GLY A 60 13.60 18.48 1.62
CA GLY A 60 12.75 19.49 1.00
C GLY A 60 11.76 18.87 0.02
N MET A 61 11.67 19.44 -1.17
CA MET A 61 10.75 18.99 -2.20
C MET A 61 11.15 17.67 -2.87
N ASP A 62 12.42 17.29 -2.75
CA ASP A 62 12.93 16.04 -3.32
C ASP A 62 12.82 14.86 -2.35
N THR A 63 12.22 15.07 -1.17
CA THR A 63 12.04 14.02 -0.17
C THR A 63 11.19 12.89 -0.76
N VAL A 64 11.75 11.67 -0.73
CA VAL A 64 11.10 10.46 -1.25
C VAL A 64 11.29 9.29 -0.28
N PRO A 65 10.32 8.37 -0.19
CA PRO A 65 10.53 7.12 0.52
C PRO A 65 11.48 6.23 -0.26
N VAL A 66 12.39 5.58 0.45
CA VAL A 66 13.33 4.58 -0.06
C VAL A 66 13.17 3.30 0.72
N PHE A 67 13.57 2.19 0.11
CA PHE A 67 13.53 0.87 0.72
C PHE A 67 14.97 0.42 0.97
N ASP A 68 15.27 0.03 2.20
CA ASP A 68 16.64 -0.25 2.67
C ASP A 68 17.63 0.86 2.24
N ILE A 69 18.60 0.56 1.37
CA ILE A 69 19.58 1.54 0.87
C ILE A 69 19.32 1.82 -0.63
N GLU A 70 18.15 2.40 -0.94
CA GLU A 70 17.68 2.69 -2.31
C GLU A 70 17.47 1.45 -3.20
N ASP A 71 17.19 0.29 -2.59
CA ASP A 71 16.86 -0.93 -3.34
C ASP A 71 15.44 -0.86 -3.93
N PRO A 72 15.19 -1.57 -5.03
CA PRO A 72 13.81 -1.86 -5.45
C PRO A 72 13.05 -2.59 -4.34
N MET A 73 11.78 -2.26 -4.13
CA MET A 73 11.01 -2.82 -3.01
C MET A 73 11.01 -4.35 -2.99
N GLY A 74 11.02 -4.99 -4.16
CA GLY A 74 11.08 -6.45 -4.26
C GLY A 74 12.43 -7.08 -3.93
N ALA A 75 13.51 -6.30 -3.93
CA ALA A 75 14.85 -6.73 -3.53
C ALA A 75 15.20 -6.35 -2.08
N SER A 76 14.35 -5.54 -1.44
CA SER A 76 14.53 -5.09 -0.07
C SER A 76 14.20 -6.19 0.95
N SER A 77 14.54 -5.96 2.22
CA SER A 77 14.21 -6.84 3.34
C SER A 77 12.72 -6.82 3.73
N CYS A 78 11.84 -6.31 2.86
CA CYS A 78 10.41 -6.19 3.09
C CYS A 78 9.74 -7.55 3.36
N VAL A 79 9.03 -7.65 4.47
CA VAL A 79 8.29 -8.86 4.88
C VAL A 79 6.85 -8.92 4.31
N ALA A 80 6.51 -8.03 3.39
CA ALA A 80 5.21 -7.98 2.72
C ALA A 80 4.00 -7.90 3.68
N CYS A 81 4.11 -7.19 4.79
CA CYS A 81 2.98 -7.03 5.73
C CYS A 81 1.87 -6.11 5.19
N GLY A 82 2.20 -5.17 4.28
CA GLY A 82 1.25 -4.26 3.63
C GLY A 82 0.73 -3.11 4.50
N GLU A 83 1.25 -2.88 5.71
CA GLU A 83 0.81 -1.77 6.54
C GLU A 83 1.14 -0.40 5.93
N CYS A 84 2.24 -0.30 5.20
CA CYS A 84 2.59 0.90 4.43
C CYS A 84 1.57 1.21 3.33
N VAL A 85 0.98 0.18 2.71
CA VAL A 85 -0.10 0.32 1.72
C VAL A 85 -1.38 0.82 2.40
N GLN A 86 -1.75 0.22 3.53
CA GLN A 86 -2.93 0.63 4.29
C GLN A 86 -2.81 2.06 4.84
N ALA A 87 -1.60 2.49 5.17
CA ALA A 87 -1.32 3.84 5.67
C ALA A 87 -1.22 4.90 4.56
N CYS A 88 -0.99 4.51 3.29
CA CYS A 88 -0.77 5.46 2.20
C CYS A 88 -2.07 6.13 1.76
N PRO A 89 -2.21 7.47 1.92
CA PRO A 89 -3.46 8.16 1.60
C PRO A 89 -3.64 8.44 0.11
N THR A 90 -2.55 8.38 -0.69
CA THR A 90 -2.56 8.80 -2.10
C THR A 90 -2.47 7.63 -3.08
N GLY A 91 -2.28 6.40 -2.58
CA GLY A 91 -2.05 5.24 -3.42
C GLY A 91 -0.67 5.21 -4.08
N ALA A 92 0.32 5.95 -3.55
CA ALA A 92 1.71 5.82 -3.97
C ALA A 92 2.24 4.41 -3.70
N LEU A 93 1.75 3.76 -2.66
CA LEU A 93 1.91 2.34 -2.38
C LEU A 93 0.54 1.67 -2.49
N MET A 94 0.40 0.70 -3.37
CA MET A 94 -0.87 0.02 -3.65
C MET A 94 -0.69 -1.49 -3.74
N GLU A 95 -1.75 -2.23 -3.43
CA GLU A 95 -1.81 -3.66 -3.73
C GLU A 95 -1.93 -3.88 -5.24
N LYS A 96 -1.15 -4.79 -5.78
CA LYS A 96 -1.21 -5.14 -7.20
C LYS A 96 -2.56 -5.71 -7.64
N SER A 97 -3.27 -6.39 -6.74
CA SER A 97 -4.61 -6.91 -6.97
C SER A 97 -5.66 -5.83 -7.32
N LEU A 98 -5.41 -4.58 -6.89
CA LEU A 98 -6.26 -3.43 -7.22
C LEU A 98 -5.94 -2.81 -8.59
N MET A 99 -4.86 -3.24 -9.23
CA MET A 99 -4.44 -2.72 -10.52
C MET A 99 -4.94 -3.65 -11.61
N ASN A 100 -5.67 -3.12 -12.59
CA ASN A 100 -6.10 -3.91 -13.73
C ASN A 100 -4.87 -4.40 -14.52
N ALA A 101 -4.81 -5.70 -14.85
CA ALA A 101 -3.72 -6.31 -15.58
C ALA A 101 -3.43 -5.65 -16.95
N GLU A 102 -4.45 -5.06 -17.58
CA GLU A 102 -4.35 -4.40 -18.88
C GLU A 102 -3.96 -2.92 -18.80
N SER A 103 -4.07 -2.30 -17.64
CA SER A 103 -3.75 -0.87 -17.48
C SER A 103 -3.33 -0.60 -16.05
N THR A 104 -2.05 -0.36 -15.85
CA THR A 104 -1.48 0.11 -14.58
C THR A 104 -2.07 1.44 -14.07
N LYS A 105 -3.13 1.94 -14.68
CA LYS A 105 -3.74 3.25 -14.42
C LYS A 105 -5.15 3.20 -13.84
N ARG A 106 -5.81 2.03 -13.77
CA ARG A 106 -7.17 1.94 -13.24
C ARG A 106 -7.21 1.21 -11.90
N ILE A 107 -7.64 1.93 -10.88
CA ILE A 107 -7.94 1.36 -9.57
C ILE A 107 -9.28 0.62 -9.68
N VAL A 108 -9.29 -0.61 -9.20
CA VAL A 108 -10.51 -1.43 -9.09
C VAL A 108 -11.19 -1.10 -7.77
N TYR A 109 -12.42 -0.62 -7.81
CA TYR A 109 -13.21 -0.34 -6.61
C TYR A 109 -14.04 -1.57 -6.20
N PRO A 110 -14.13 -1.87 -4.89
CA PRO A 110 -14.93 -2.98 -4.41
C PRO A 110 -16.44 -2.70 -4.56
N GLU A 111 -17.21 -3.75 -4.84
CA GLU A 111 -18.68 -3.71 -4.81
C GLU A 111 -19.21 -3.96 -3.40
N LYS A 112 -18.52 -4.80 -2.64
CA LYS A 112 -18.89 -5.18 -1.28
C LYS A 112 -17.66 -5.21 -0.39
N LYS A 113 -17.87 -4.87 0.88
CA LYS A 113 -16.90 -5.04 1.96
C LYS A 113 -17.53 -5.93 3.03
N ILE A 114 -16.84 -6.98 3.41
CA ILE A 114 -17.35 -8.02 4.31
C ILE A 114 -16.35 -8.16 5.47
N GLU A 115 -16.83 -7.98 6.68
CA GLU A 115 -16.03 -8.27 7.87
C GLU A 115 -15.93 -9.77 8.09
N SER A 116 -14.72 -10.23 8.40
CA SER A 116 -14.42 -11.64 8.62
C SER A 116 -13.28 -11.80 9.63
N VAL A 117 -12.88 -13.05 9.84
CA VAL A 117 -11.73 -13.42 10.68
C VAL A 117 -10.72 -14.14 9.82
N CYS A 118 -9.44 -13.80 9.99
CA CYS A 118 -8.35 -14.43 9.27
C CYS A 118 -8.26 -15.93 9.61
N PRO A 119 -8.22 -16.84 8.60
CA PRO A 119 -8.23 -18.28 8.83
C PRO A 119 -6.87 -18.90 9.08
N PHE A 120 -5.76 -18.15 8.95
CA PHE A 120 -4.42 -18.73 8.88
C PHE A 120 -3.81 -19.15 10.21
N CYS A 121 -4.20 -18.51 11.32
CA CYS A 121 -3.67 -18.87 12.64
C CYS A 121 -4.63 -18.54 13.77
N GLY A 122 -4.32 -19.02 15.00
CA GLY A 122 -5.14 -18.84 16.18
C GLY A 122 -5.22 -17.43 16.76
N VAL A 123 -4.50 -16.43 16.18
CA VAL A 123 -4.61 -15.02 16.59
C VAL A 123 -6.00 -14.48 16.32
N GLY A 124 -6.69 -14.94 15.25
CA GLY A 124 -8.04 -14.52 14.93
C GLY A 124 -8.15 -13.04 14.56
N CYS A 125 -7.23 -12.54 13.75
CA CYS A 125 -7.24 -11.17 13.28
C CYS A 125 -8.55 -10.83 12.57
N ARG A 126 -9.19 -9.70 12.94
CA ARG A 126 -10.36 -9.20 12.23
C ARG A 126 -9.92 -8.56 10.92
N THR A 127 -10.62 -8.92 9.85
CA THR A 127 -10.33 -8.49 8.48
C THR A 127 -11.57 -7.89 7.82
N GLU A 128 -11.37 -6.91 6.93
CA GLU A 128 -12.36 -6.43 5.97
C GLU A 128 -11.95 -6.93 4.59
N VAL A 129 -12.77 -7.79 4.03
CA VAL A 129 -12.55 -8.37 2.71
C VAL A 129 -13.33 -7.57 1.68
N SER A 130 -12.62 -6.97 0.74
CA SER A 130 -13.17 -6.22 -0.39
C SER A 130 -13.38 -7.15 -1.57
N VAL A 131 -14.61 -7.23 -2.06
CA VAL A 131 -15.04 -8.16 -3.13
C VAL A 131 -15.57 -7.41 -4.34
N LYS A 132 -15.20 -7.87 -5.53
CA LYS A 132 -15.75 -7.44 -6.82
C LYS A 132 -15.93 -8.66 -7.72
N GLU A 133 -17.08 -8.74 -8.41
CA GLU A 133 -17.40 -9.84 -9.34
C GLU A 133 -17.13 -11.22 -8.71
N ASN A 134 -17.55 -11.40 -7.45
CA ASN A 134 -17.32 -12.61 -6.66
C ASN A 134 -15.84 -12.99 -6.45
N ARG A 135 -14.90 -12.03 -6.60
CA ARG A 135 -13.47 -12.22 -6.37
C ARG A 135 -12.99 -11.31 -5.24
N ILE A 136 -12.11 -11.82 -4.41
CA ILE A 136 -11.41 -11.01 -3.39
C ILE A 136 -10.38 -10.15 -4.11
N ILE A 137 -10.49 -8.84 -3.95
CA ILE A 137 -9.55 -7.89 -4.57
C ILE A 137 -8.59 -7.26 -3.55
N LYS A 138 -9.01 -7.21 -2.28
CA LYS A 138 -8.20 -6.63 -1.21
C LYS A 138 -8.64 -7.16 0.15
N VAL A 139 -7.69 -7.26 1.09
CA VAL A 139 -7.98 -7.58 2.50
C VAL A 139 -7.29 -6.57 3.40
N ASP A 140 -8.07 -5.81 4.15
CA ASP A 140 -7.58 -4.87 5.16
C ASP A 140 -7.77 -5.39 6.58
N GLY A 141 -6.87 -5.00 7.47
CA GLY A 141 -7.06 -5.22 8.90
C GLY A 141 -8.04 -4.19 9.49
N ILE A 142 -9.04 -4.65 10.23
CA ILE A 142 -9.93 -3.77 10.99
C ILE A 142 -9.71 -3.92 12.48
N GLN A 143 -10.18 -2.92 13.23
CA GLN A 143 -10.00 -2.87 14.67
C GLN A 143 -10.56 -4.11 15.34
N GLY A 144 -9.71 -4.89 15.95
CA GLY A 144 -10.04 -6.09 16.71
C GLY A 144 -9.17 -6.23 17.96
N PRO A 145 -9.59 -7.01 18.95
CA PRO A 145 -8.85 -7.13 20.21
C PRO A 145 -7.47 -7.74 20.03
N ALA A 146 -7.31 -8.64 19.05
CA ALA A 146 -6.05 -9.36 18.80
C ALA A 146 -5.10 -8.58 17.87
N ASN A 147 -5.62 -7.98 16.79
CA ASN A 147 -4.78 -7.41 15.72
C ASN A 147 -4.73 -5.88 15.71
N ARG A 148 -5.66 -5.18 16.39
CA ARG A 148 -5.68 -3.70 16.44
C ARG A 148 -5.56 -3.04 15.06
N GLY A 149 -6.25 -3.58 14.06
CA GLY A 149 -6.22 -3.09 12.68
C GLY A 149 -5.03 -3.54 11.83
N LYS A 150 -4.10 -4.33 12.36
CA LYS A 150 -2.89 -4.77 11.66
C LYS A 150 -3.05 -6.19 11.11
N LEU A 151 -2.31 -6.49 10.04
CA LEU A 151 -2.23 -7.84 9.46
C LEU A 151 -0.77 -8.22 9.19
N CYS A 152 -0.49 -9.51 9.20
CA CYS A 152 0.73 -10.06 8.63
C CYS A 152 0.54 -10.35 7.13
N VAL A 153 1.61 -10.74 6.45
CA VAL A 153 1.59 -11.10 5.02
C VAL A 153 0.50 -12.13 4.68
N LYS A 154 0.31 -13.15 5.51
CA LYS A 154 -0.72 -14.19 5.27
C LYS A 154 -2.13 -13.61 5.33
N GLY A 155 -2.44 -12.83 6.35
CA GLY A 155 -3.77 -12.24 6.51
C GLY A 155 -4.12 -11.23 5.42
N ARG A 156 -3.12 -10.52 4.88
CA ARG A 156 -3.33 -9.51 3.84
C ARG A 156 -3.32 -10.08 2.43
N PHE A 157 -2.35 -10.89 2.08
CA PHE A 157 -2.13 -11.36 0.71
C PHE A 157 -2.37 -12.87 0.54
N GLY A 158 -2.58 -13.62 1.59
CA GLY A 158 -2.70 -15.07 1.52
C GLY A 158 -4.07 -15.60 1.10
N MET A 159 -5.06 -14.73 0.80
CA MET A 159 -6.39 -15.16 0.39
C MET A 159 -6.49 -15.56 -1.09
N ASP A 160 -5.40 -15.45 -1.85
CA ASP A 160 -5.36 -15.76 -3.29
C ASP A 160 -5.73 -17.24 -3.57
N TYR A 161 -5.49 -18.14 -2.62
CA TYR A 161 -5.83 -19.56 -2.78
C TYR A 161 -7.34 -19.81 -3.00
N VAL A 162 -8.20 -18.91 -2.48
CA VAL A 162 -9.67 -19.04 -2.64
C VAL A 162 -10.11 -18.91 -4.09
N MET A 163 -9.29 -18.27 -4.91
CA MET A 163 -9.59 -17.95 -6.29
C MET A 163 -8.67 -18.65 -7.28
N HIS A 164 -7.79 -19.53 -6.79
CA HIS A 164 -6.85 -20.25 -7.65
C HIS A 164 -7.65 -21.23 -8.53
N PRO A 165 -7.53 -21.17 -9.86
CA PRO A 165 -8.08 -22.20 -10.73
C PRO A 165 -7.34 -23.52 -10.45
N GLU A 166 -8.09 -24.61 -10.27
CA GLU A 166 -7.54 -25.97 -10.14
C GLU A 166 -6.84 -26.40 -11.43
#